data_100869e0afc3095ac0c0c7da39c00080
#
_entry.id   100869e0afc3095ac0c0c7da39c00080
#
_cell.length_a   1.000
_cell.length_b   1.000
_cell.length_c   1.000
_cell.angle_alpha   90.00
_cell.angle_beta   90.00
_cell.angle_gamma   90.00
#
_symmetry.space_group_name_H-M   'P 1'
#
loop_
_entity.id
_entity.type
_entity.pdbx_description
1 polymer ?
#
loop_
_entity_poly.entity_id
_entity_poly.type
_entity_poly.pdbx_seq_one_letter_code
_entity_poly.pdbx_strand_id
1 'polypeptide(L)'
;LWAEPQENVLQQAVQVANQADAVVLVLGLNERLEGEEMKVEADGFDGGDRTSLDLPANQEELMKALVATGKPVVLVLINGSALSINWANDNVPAILTAGYPGQQGGNAIADVLFGDYNPAGRLPVTYYKSVNQLPDFENYDMKGRTYRYFDKKPLYPFGYGLSYTKFKYSNLQIPANISSEKDFEISVDITNTGDRDGDEVAELYLKDEKASTPRPIVQLEGFERIHLKKGETKTVRFTITPRQLSLINDKDQRVVEPGWFTVSVGGKQPDGSKDNQSGRFKISGKPLLLEK
;
A
#
# COMPACT_ATOMS: atom_id res chain seq x y z
N LEU A 1 23.41 -13.50 -8.50
CA LEU A 1 23.29 -14.88 -9.02
C LEU A 1 22.01 -15.00 -9.84
N TRP A 2 22.04 -14.47 -11.07
CA TRP A 2 20.95 -14.46 -12.05
C TRP A 2 21.25 -15.43 -13.20
N ALA A 3 22.01 -16.49 -12.90
CA ALA A 3 22.16 -17.57 -13.84
C ALA A 3 20.79 -18.25 -14.01
N GLU A 4 20.43 -18.56 -15.24
CA GLU A 4 19.29 -19.44 -15.53
C GLU A 4 19.37 -20.65 -14.61
N PRO A 5 18.26 -21.04 -13.94
CA PRO A 5 18.28 -22.23 -13.10
C PRO A 5 18.56 -23.42 -14.00
N GLN A 6 19.76 -23.94 -13.94
CA GLN A 6 20.01 -25.27 -14.44
C GLN A 6 19.12 -26.22 -13.62
N GLU A 7 18.50 -27.21 -14.24
CA GLU A 7 17.65 -28.21 -13.55
C GLU A 7 18.27 -28.72 -12.24
N ASN A 8 19.59 -28.79 -12.18
CA ASN A 8 20.37 -29.18 -11.01
C ASN A 8 20.22 -28.17 -9.84
N VAL A 9 20.09 -26.86 -10.08
CA VAL A 9 19.99 -25.85 -9.00
C VAL A 9 18.62 -25.90 -8.33
N LEU A 10 17.54 -26.08 -9.11
CA LEU A 10 16.20 -26.25 -8.58
C LEU A 10 16.09 -27.49 -7.70
N GLN A 11 16.63 -28.63 -8.19
CA GLN A 11 16.65 -29.88 -7.44
C GLN A 11 17.45 -29.77 -6.15
N GLN A 12 18.60 -29.08 -6.16
CA GLN A 12 19.39 -28.82 -4.97
C GLN A 12 18.63 -27.97 -3.95
N ALA A 13 17.94 -26.91 -4.38
CA ALA A 13 17.10 -26.10 -3.51
C ALA A 13 16.00 -26.91 -2.83
N VAL A 14 15.32 -27.77 -3.57
CA VAL A 14 14.29 -28.69 -3.05
C VAL A 14 14.89 -29.70 -2.06
N GLN A 15 16.08 -30.24 -2.34
CA GLN A 15 16.77 -31.15 -1.42
C GLN A 15 17.12 -30.46 -0.08
N VAL A 16 17.65 -29.24 -0.12
CA VAL A 16 17.93 -28.46 1.07
C VAL A 16 16.66 -28.13 1.86
N ALA A 17 15.60 -27.73 1.16
CA ALA A 17 14.30 -27.44 1.80
C ALA A 17 13.72 -28.68 2.51
N ASN A 18 13.85 -29.85 1.94
CA ASN A 18 13.37 -31.10 2.56
C ASN A 18 14.09 -31.44 3.88
N GLN A 19 15.32 -30.97 4.07
CA GLN A 19 16.12 -31.14 5.30
C GLN A 19 15.87 -30.05 6.34
N ALA A 20 15.19 -28.97 5.99
CA ALA A 20 14.90 -27.84 6.87
C ALA A 20 13.52 -27.98 7.55
N ASP A 21 13.33 -27.27 8.65
CA ASP A 21 12.02 -27.16 9.33
C ASP A 21 11.12 -26.09 8.67
N ALA A 22 11.73 -25.05 8.10
CA ALA A 22 11.06 -23.97 7.38
C ALA A 22 11.98 -23.37 6.31
N VAL A 23 11.40 -22.66 5.37
CA VAL A 23 12.12 -22.00 4.26
C VAL A 23 11.88 -20.49 4.32
N VAL A 24 12.95 -19.72 4.39
CA VAL A 24 12.92 -18.28 4.14
C VAL A 24 13.37 -18.06 2.69
N LEU A 25 12.43 -17.72 1.83
CA LEU A 25 12.64 -17.57 0.39
C LEU A 25 12.74 -16.08 0.03
N VAL A 26 13.92 -15.63 -0.36
CA VAL A 26 14.16 -14.23 -0.76
C VAL A 26 14.15 -14.13 -2.29
N LEU A 27 13.16 -13.45 -2.81
CA LEU A 27 12.95 -13.23 -4.24
C LEU A 27 12.72 -11.74 -4.54
N GLY A 28 12.57 -11.40 -5.80
CA GLY A 28 12.21 -10.05 -6.21
C GLY A 28 13.04 -9.51 -7.36
N LEU A 29 13.23 -8.22 -7.37
CA LEU A 29 13.93 -7.48 -8.41
C LEU A 29 15.22 -6.87 -7.85
N ASN A 30 15.95 -6.18 -8.68
CA ASN A 30 17.14 -5.41 -8.29
C ASN A 30 17.30 -4.20 -9.21
N GLU A 31 18.23 -3.34 -8.87
CA GLU A 31 18.55 -2.11 -9.61
C GLU A 31 19.02 -2.34 -11.07
N ARG A 32 19.46 -3.55 -11.41
CA ARG A 32 19.85 -3.89 -12.78
C ARG A 32 18.67 -4.28 -13.65
N LEU A 33 17.60 -4.78 -13.05
CA LEU A 33 16.35 -5.10 -13.74
C LEU A 33 15.44 -3.87 -13.81
N GLU A 34 15.36 -3.09 -12.73
CA GLU A 34 14.55 -1.87 -12.64
C GLU A 34 15.38 -0.60 -12.97
N GLY A 35 16.45 -0.75 -13.75
CA GLY A 35 17.32 0.36 -14.12
C GLY A 35 16.68 1.28 -15.16
N GLU A 36 16.77 2.60 -14.94
CA GLU A 36 16.31 3.61 -15.86
C GLU A 36 17.29 3.78 -17.03
N GLU A 37 16.78 3.89 -18.27
CA GLU A 37 17.55 4.07 -19.50
C GLU A 37 18.69 3.03 -19.70
N MET A 38 18.53 1.86 -19.16
CA MET A 38 19.48 0.75 -19.30
C MET A 38 18.97 -0.26 -20.32
N LYS A 39 19.88 -0.92 -21.02
CA LYS A 39 19.53 -2.10 -21.82
C LYS A 39 19.32 -3.27 -20.86
N VAL A 40 18.06 -3.60 -20.62
CA VAL A 40 17.65 -4.78 -19.86
C VAL A 40 17.15 -5.84 -20.83
N GLU A 41 17.86 -6.95 -20.94
CA GLU A 41 17.46 -8.13 -21.72
C GLU A 41 16.92 -9.20 -20.76
N ALA A 42 15.69 -9.01 -20.30
CA ALA A 42 15.00 -9.96 -19.41
C ALA A 42 13.50 -9.99 -19.72
N ASP A 43 12.88 -11.15 -19.60
CA ASP A 43 11.43 -11.29 -19.76
C ASP A 43 10.72 -10.39 -18.75
N GLY A 44 9.70 -9.64 -19.24
CA GLY A 44 8.95 -8.69 -18.43
C GLY A 44 9.55 -7.29 -18.35
N PHE A 45 10.62 -7.01 -19.13
CA PHE A 45 11.27 -5.71 -19.23
C PHE A 45 11.54 -5.34 -20.70
N ASP A 46 11.52 -4.04 -20.97
CA ASP A 46 11.93 -3.45 -22.26
C ASP A 46 12.66 -2.14 -21.98
N GLY A 47 13.99 -2.10 -22.26
CA GLY A 47 14.84 -0.95 -22.01
C GLY A 47 14.90 -0.46 -20.55
N GLY A 48 14.57 -1.32 -19.59
CA GLY A 48 14.42 -0.97 -18.16
C GLY A 48 12.97 -0.78 -17.70
N ASP A 49 12.03 -0.54 -18.62
CA ASP A 49 10.61 -0.43 -18.31
C ASP A 49 9.98 -1.81 -18.09
N ARG A 50 8.99 -1.86 -17.20
CA ARG A 50 8.23 -3.07 -16.90
C ARG A 50 7.17 -3.33 -17.97
N THR A 51 7.24 -4.46 -18.66
CA THR A 51 6.19 -4.98 -19.57
C THR A 51 5.29 -6.03 -18.90
N SER A 52 5.75 -6.61 -17.78
CA SER A 52 4.96 -7.43 -16.86
C SER A 52 5.20 -6.98 -15.42
N LEU A 53 4.20 -7.16 -14.55
CA LEU A 53 4.33 -6.93 -13.11
C LEU A 53 4.63 -8.22 -12.34
N ASP A 54 4.72 -9.35 -13.02
CA ASP A 54 4.99 -10.65 -12.38
C ASP A 54 6.45 -10.74 -11.91
N LEU A 55 6.70 -11.67 -11.00
CA LEU A 55 8.07 -12.10 -10.71
C LEU A 55 8.70 -12.74 -11.96
N PRO A 56 10.03 -12.68 -12.13
CA PRO A 56 10.72 -13.48 -13.14
C PRO A 56 10.29 -14.96 -13.07
N ALA A 57 10.05 -15.55 -14.23
CA ALA A 57 9.45 -16.90 -14.34
C ALA A 57 10.22 -17.97 -13.55
N ASN A 58 11.56 -17.91 -13.57
CA ASN A 58 12.41 -18.82 -12.82
C ASN A 58 12.28 -18.69 -11.29
N GLN A 59 11.99 -17.49 -10.79
CA GLN A 59 11.74 -17.26 -9.36
C GLN A 59 10.37 -17.83 -8.95
N GLU A 60 9.37 -17.68 -9.81
CA GLU A 60 8.06 -18.25 -9.54
C GLU A 60 8.08 -19.79 -9.59
N GLU A 61 8.85 -20.38 -10.51
CA GLU A 61 9.08 -21.82 -10.58
C GLU A 61 9.74 -22.35 -9.30
N LEU A 62 10.83 -21.69 -8.85
CA LEU A 62 11.50 -22.02 -7.60
C LEU A 62 10.54 -21.96 -6.41
N MET A 63 9.76 -20.88 -6.30
CA MET A 63 8.79 -20.71 -5.23
C MET A 63 7.76 -21.84 -5.21
N LYS A 64 7.20 -22.19 -6.37
CA LYS A 64 6.23 -23.29 -6.50
C LYS A 64 6.82 -24.64 -6.10
N ALA A 65 8.06 -24.91 -6.50
CA ALA A 65 8.76 -26.15 -6.14
C ALA A 65 9.02 -26.26 -4.64
N LEU A 66 9.40 -25.14 -3.99
CA LEU A 66 9.65 -25.11 -2.55
C LEU A 66 8.37 -25.24 -1.74
N VAL A 67 7.28 -24.59 -2.14
CA VAL A 67 5.97 -24.76 -1.50
C VAL A 67 5.47 -26.20 -1.64
N ALA A 68 5.71 -26.86 -2.78
CA ALA A 68 5.33 -28.26 -3.02
C ALA A 68 6.05 -29.25 -2.10
N THR A 69 7.13 -28.86 -1.42
CA THR A 69 7.78 -29.70 -0.38
C THR A 69 6.91 -29.90 0.88
N GLY A 70 5.87 -29.08 1.05
CA GLY A 70 5.02 -29.07 2.25
C GLY A 70 5.67 -28.40 3.47
N LYS A 71 6.88 -27.86 3.35
CA LYS A 71 7.53 -27.08 4.41
C LYS A 71 6.91 -25.71 4.53
N PRO A 72 6.82 -25.10 5.73
CA PRO A 72 6.43 -23.71 5.90
C PRO A 72 7.36 -22.81 5.09
N VAL A 73 6.81 -21.96 4.21
CA VAL A 73 7.57 -21.00 3.40
C VAL A 73 7.20 -19.60 3.84
N VAL A 74 8.20 -18.74 4.11
CA VAL A 74 8.05 -17.31 4.25
C VAL A 74 8.71 -16.66 3.04
N LEU A 75 7.94 -15.93 2.26
CA LEU A 75 8.43 -15.17 1.11
C LEU A 75 8.86 -13.77 1.54
N VAL A 76 10.10 -13.42 1.27
CA VAL A 76 10.64 -12.06 1.43
C VAL A 76 10.87 -11.47 0.05
N LEU A 77 10.19 -10.38 -0.25
CA LEU A 77 10.30 -9.68 -1.53
C LEU A 77 11.21 -8.47 -1.43
N ILE A 78 12.19 -8.41 -2.32
CA ILE A 78 13.08 -7.26 -2.52
C ILE A 78 12.68 -6.62 -3.85
N ASN A 79 12.10 -5.43 -3.81
CA ASN A 79 11.53 -4.78 -5.01
C ASN A 79 11.37 -3.28 -4.81
N GLY A 80 11.57 -2.49 -5.85
CA GLY A 80 11.29 -1.04 -5.85
C GLY A 80 9.90 -0.73 -6.40
N SER A 81 9.38 -1.55 -7.33
CA SER A 81 8.05 -1.40 -7.94
C SER A 81 7.08 -2.48 -7.48
N ALA A 82 5.77 -2.27 -7.70
CA ALA A 82 4.74 -3.25 -7.36
C ALA A 82 4.90 -4.56 -8.14
N LEU A 83 4.59 -5.68 -7.48
CA LEU A 83 4.63 -7.03 -8.05
C LEU A 83 3.24 -7.67 -8.06
N SER A 84 2.89 -8.35 -9.15
CA SER A 84 1.67 -9.16 -9.29
C SER A 84 1.94 -10.59 -8.79
N ILE A 85 1.88 -10.77 -7.48
CA ILE A 85 2.20 -12.04 -6.80
C ILE A 85 0.94 -12.86 -6.47
N ASN A 86 0.00 -12.97 -7.41
CA ASN A 86 -1.29 -13.62 -7.14
C ASN A 86 -1.13 -15.05 -6.63
N TRP A 87 -0.27 -15.85 -7.28
CA TRP A 87 -0.05 -17.23 -6.85
C TRP A 87 0.53 -17.29 -5.43
N ALA A 88 1.50 -16.44 -5.11
CA ALA A 88 2.07 -16.38 -3.77
C ALA A 88 1.03 -15.97 -2.72
N ASN A 89 0.17 -14.99 -3.05
CA ASN A 89 -0.91 -14.57 -2.15
C ASN A 89 -1.84 -15.72 -1.74
N ASP A 90 -2.09 -16.65 -2.65
CA ASP A 90 -3.02 -17.76 -2.44
C ASP A 90 -2.36 -19.01 -1.83
N ASN A 91 -1.03 -19.16 -1.94
CA ASN A 91 -0.32 -20.40 -1.63
C ASN A 91 0.80 -20.26 -0.59
N VAL A 92 1.28 -19.04 -0.31
CA VAL A 92 2.37 -18.80 0.66
C VAL A 92 1.79 -18.21 1.94
N PRO A 93 2.00 -18.84 3.10
CA PRO A 93 1.35 -18.45 4.35
C PRO A 93 1.83 -17.10 4.91
N ALA A 94 3.04 -16.64 4.55
CA ALA A 94 3.58 -15.35 5.00
C ALA A 94 4.41 -14.69 3.90
N ILE A 95 4.14 -13.40 3.66
CA ILE A 95 4.84 -12.59 2.66
C ILE A 95 5.29 -11.29 3.31
N LEU A 96 6.58 -10.99 3.21
CA LEU A 96 7.20 -9.75 3.69
C LEU A 96 7.75 -8.96 2.50
N THR A 97 7.30 -7.74 2.29
CA THR A 97 7.88 -6.81 1.30
C THR A 97 8.88 -5.90 2.01
N ALA A 98 10.15 -5.98 1.62
CA ALA A 98 11.24 -5.25 2.26
C ALA A 98 11.71 -4.01 1.46
N GLY A 99 11.20 -3.79 0.26
CA GLY A 99 11.70 -2.74 -0.62
C GLY A 99 13.14 -2.99 -1.03
N TYR A 100 13.93 -1.93 -1.22
CA TYR A 100 15.39 -1.99 -1.33
C TYR A 100 16.00 -1.58 0.01
N PRO A 101 16.16 -2.53 0.94
CA PRO A 101 16.65 -2.22 2.27
C PRO A 101 18.15 -1.91 2.20
N GLY A 102 18.62 -0.95 2.99
CA GLY A 102 20.04 -0.60 3.04
C GLY A 102 20.88 -1.63 3.82
N GLN A 103 22.01 -1.18 4.33
CA GLN A 103 23.01 -2.03 5.01
C GLN A 103 22.42 -2.90 6.14
N GLN A 104 21.44 -2.42 6.88
CA GLN A 104 20.79 -3.13 7.98
C GLN A 104 19.57 -3.96 7.56
N GLY A 105 19.32 -4.11 6.26
CA GLY A 105 18.14 -4.80 5.73
C GLY A 105 17.99 -6.24 6.24
N GLY A 106 19.08 -7.00 6.26
CA GLY A 106 19.06 -8.38 6.79
C GLY A 106 18.66 -8.45 8.25
N ASN A 107 19.17 -7.54 9.09
CA ASN A 107 18.80 -7.48 10.52
C ASN A 107 17.31 -7.10 10.67
N ALA A 108 16.84 -6.07 9.96
CA ALA A 108 15.44 -5.65 10.02
C ALA A 108 14.46 -6.75 9.57
N ILE A 109 14.82 -7.50 8.52
CA ILE A 109 14.02 -8.65 8.07
C ILE A 109 14.02 -9.75 9.16
N ALA A 110 15.17 -10.07 9.74
CA ALA A 110 15.27 -11.06 10.81
C ALA A 110 14.45 -10.67 12.05
N ASP A 111 14.53 -9.41 12.48
CA ASP A 111 13.76 -8.90 13.63
C ASP A 111 12.25 -9.07 13.43
N VAL A 112 11.77 -8.86 12.20
CA VAL A 112 10.35 -9.12 11.85
C VAL A 112 10.07 -10.61 11.86
N LEU A 113 10.88 -11.44 11.19
CA LEU A 113 10.64 -12.88 11.06
C LEU A 113 10.65 -13.60 12.41
N PHE A 114 11.51 -13.20 13.31
CA PHE A 114 11.62 -13.81 14.66
C PHE A 114 10.74 -13.11 15.70
N GLY A 115 10.08 -12.01 15.35
CA GLY A 115 9.11 -11.34 16.20
C GLY A 115 9.71 -10.36 17.21
N ASP A 116 10.99 -10.01 17.06
CA ASP A 116 11.67 -8.99 17.86
C ASP A 116 11.15 -7.59 17.51
N TYR A 117 10.65 -7.41 16.30
CA TYR A 117 9.96 -6.22 15.85
C TYR A 117 8.57 -6.56 15.29
N ASN A 118 7.53 -5.85 15.78
CA ASN A 118 6.18 -5.96 15.24
C ASN A 118 6.04 -5.03 14.01
N PRO A 119 5.82 -5.56 12.79
CA PRO A 119 5.81 -4.75 11.58
C PRO A 119 4.66 -3.74 11.58
N ALA A 120 4.96 -2.52 11.11
CA ALA A 120 3.99 -1.42 10.96
C ALA A 120 4.05 -0.78 9.58
N GLY A 121 4.79 -1.36 8.64
CA GLY A 121 4.91 -0.87 7.27
C GLY A 121 3.58 -0.90 6.52
N ARG A 122 3.39 0.07 5.64
CA ARG A 122 2.25 0.17 4.73
C ARG A 122 2.74 0.26 3.30
N LEU A 123 2.04 -0.41 2.38
CA LEU A 123 2.39 -0.36 0.96
C LEU A 123 2.22 1.06 0.42
N PRO A 124 3.29 1.67 -0.12
CA PRO A 124 3.26 3.05 -0.61
C PRO A 124 2.68 3.20 -2.02
N VAL A 125 2.28 2.09 -2.63
CA VAL A 125 1.69 2.02 -3.97
C VAL A 125 0.61 0.95 -4.04
N THR A 126 -0.25 1.05 -5.05
CA THR A 126 -1.25 0.01 -5.36
C THR A 126 -0.56 -1.19 -6.01
N TYR A 127 -0.80 -2.39 -5.49
CA TYR A 127 -0.35 -3.64 -6.10
C TYR A 127 -1.46 -4.19 -6.99
N TYR A 128 -1.25 -4.18 -8.30
CA TYR A 128 -2.21 -4.67 -9.27
C TYR A 128 -2.14 -6.19 -9.41
N LYS A 129 -3.23 -6.80 -9.87
CA LYS A 129 -3.24 -8.24 -10.15
C LYS A 129 -2.51 -8.59 -11.44
N SER A 130 -2.40 -7.65 -12.36
CA SER A 130 -1.71 -7.82 -13.64
C SER A 130 -1.54 -6.46 -14.31
N VAL A 131 -0.58 -6.35 -15.22
CA VAL A 131 -0.39 -5.18 -16.08
C VAL A 131 -1.66 -4.86 -16.89
N ASN A 132 -2.48 -5.84 -17.22
CA ASN A 132 -3.75 -5.65 -17.94
C ASN A 132 -4.82 -4.87 -17.15
N GLN A 133 -4.61 -4.60 -15.89
CA GLN A 133 -5.47 -3.70 -15.11
C GLN A 133 -5.16 -2.22 -15.35
N LEU A 134 -4.00 -1.92 -15.90
CA LEU A 134 -3.55 -0.56 -16.21
C LEU A 134 -4.03 -0.13 -17.60
N PRO A 135 -4.20 1.17 -17.86
CA PRO A 135 -4.33 1.72 -19.21
C PRO A 135 -3.06 1.47 -20.02
N ASP A 136 -3.19 1.60 -21.34
CA ASP A 136 -2.06 1.53 -22.26
C ASP A 136 -0.92 2.46 -21.85
N PHE A 137 0.32 2.05 -22.09
CA PHE A 137 1.51 2.77 -21.67
C PHE A 137 1.55 4.21 -22.19
N GLU A 138 1.14 4.44 -23.44
CA GLU A 138 1.10 5.76 -24.08
C GLU A 138 -0.09 6.64 -23.64
N ASN A 139 -1.02 6.10 -22.88
CA ASN A 139 -2.15 6.87 -22.35
C ASN A 139 -1.73 7.61 -21.09
N TYR A 140 -1.66 8.94 -21.16
CA TYR A 140 -1.26 9.80 -20.04
C TYR A 140 -2.41 10.20 -19.11
N ASP A 141 -3.64 9.76 -19.37
CA ASP A 141 -4.76 10.00 -18.46
C ASP A 141 -4.54 9.29 -17.11
N MET A 142 -4.87 9.97 -16.02
CA MET A 142 -4.79 9.38 -14.68
C MET A 142 -5.89 8.35 -14.42
N LYS A 143 -6.95 8.33 -15.20
CA LYS A 143 -8.07 7.39 -15.06
C LYS A 143 -7.56 5.94 -15.10
N GLY A 144 -7.95 5.14 -14.11
CA GLY A 144 -7.53 3.74 -13.98
C GLY A 144 -6.12 3.55 -13.43
N ARG A 145 -5.44 4.63 -12.95
CA ARG A 145 -4.09 4.57 -12.37
C ARG A 145 -4.12 4.92 -10.89
N THR A 146 -3.23 4.33 -10.15
CA THR A 146 -2.99 4.53 -8.71
C THR A 146 -4.28 4.42 -7.86
N TYR A 147 -4.16 4.35 -6.56
CA TYR A 147 -5.30 4.31 -5.63
C TYR A 147 -6.28 5.47 -5.82
N ARG A 148 -5.81 6.58 -6.39
CA ARG A 148 -6.60 7.79 -6.57
C ARG A 148 -7.68 7.63 -7.65
N TYR A 149 -7.41 6.84 -8.71
CA TYR A 149 -8.28 6.74 -9.89
C TYR A 149 -8.54 5.30 -10.34
N PHE A 150 -8.01 4.31 -9.62
CA PHE A 150 -8.22 2.90 -9.93
C PHE A 150 -9.51 2.41 -9.26
N ASP A 151 -10.48 2.05 -10.07
CA ASP A 151 -11.84 1.67 -9.65
C ASP A 151 -12.07 0.15 -9.59
N LYS A 152 -11.04 -0.64 -9.92
CA LYS A 152 -11.10 -2.11 -9.87
C LYS A 152 -10.50 -2.62 -8.56
N LYS A 153 -10.67 -3.91 -8.28
CA LYS A 153 -10.07 -4.55 -7.11
C LYS A 153 -8.59 -4.86 -7.37
N PRO A 154 -7.66 -4.21 -6.66
CA PRO A 154 -6.23 -4.54 -6.77
C PRO A 154 -5.92 -5.89 -6.11
N LEU A 155 -4.67 -6.34 -6.21
CA LEU A 155 -4.14 -7.43 -5.38
C LEU A 155 -4.04 -6.94 -3.92
N TYR A 156 -3.29 -5.85 -3.70
CA TYR A 156 -3.27 -5.14 -2.42
C TYR A 156 -3.53 -3.66 -2.63
N PRO A 157 -4.42 -3.04 -1.83
CA PRO A 157 -4.66 -1.61 -1.92
C PRO A 157 -3.47 -0.80 -1.39
N PHE A 158 -3.41 0.48 -1.77
CA PHE A 158 -2.51 1.45 -1.15
C PHE A 158 -2.75 1.50 0.38
N GLY A 159 -1.69 1.67 1.16
CA GLY A 159 -1.76 1.69 2.61
C GLY A 159 -1.89 0.30 3.26
N TYR A 160 -2.04 -0.79 2.49
CA TYR A 160 -2.19 -2.12 3.05
C TYR A 160 -0.93 -2.56 3.80
N GLY A 161 -1.12 -3.17 4.97
CA GLY A 161 -0.09 -3.81 5.75
C GLY A 161 -0.69 -4.59 6.91
N LEU A 162 0.06 -5.55 7.43
CA LEU A 162 -0.34 -6.39 8.55
C LEU A 162 0.54 -6.09 9.78
N SER A 163 0.04 -6.48 10.94
CA SER A 163 0.74 -6.39 12.22
C SER A 163 0.57 -7.70 12.98
N TYR A 164 1.46 -7.98 13.93
CA TYR A 164 1.32 -9.09 14.88
C TYR A 164 0.31 -8.77 15.99
N THR A 165 -0.25 -7.56 16.02
CA THR A 165 -1.35 -7.17 16.88
C THR A 165 -2.56 -6.73 16.06
N LYS A 166 -3.62 -6.26 16.70
CA LYS A 166 -4.86 -5.81 16.05
C LYS A 166 -5.22 -4.43 16.54
N PHE A 167 -5.66 -3.58 15.62
CA PHE A 167 -6.12 -2.24 15.94
C PHE A 167 -7.60 -2.08 15.60
N LYS A 168 -8.33 -1.37 16.45
CA LYS A 168 -9.73 -1.04 16.27
C LYS A 168 -9.89 0.47 16.25
N TYR A 169 -10.50 0.97 15.19
CA TYR A 169 -10.88 2.37 15.03
C TYR A 169 -12.29 2.59 15.56
N SER A 170 -12.52 3.69 16.26
CA SER A 170 -13.83 4.03 16.87
C SER A 170 -13.93 5.54 17.09
N ASN A 171 -15.12 6.01 17.42
CA ASN A 171 -15.37 7.37 17.88
C ASN A 171 -14.86 8.45 16.92
N LEU A 172 -15.11 8.28 15.59
CA LEU A 172 -14.80 9.31 14.61
C LEU A 172 -15.58 10.60 14.90
N GLN A 173 -14.85 11.69 15.13
CA GLN A 173 -15.42 13.01 15.39
C GLN A 173 -15.16 13.93 14.20
N ILE A 174 -16.22 14.53 13.69
CA ILE A 174 -16.22 15.51 12.61
C ILE A 174 -16.98 16.74 13.12
N PRO A 175 -16.45 17.96 13.01
CA PRO A 175 -17.18 19.14 13.41
C PRO A 175 -18.51 19.32 12.68
N ALA A 176 -19.55 19.75 13.40
CA ALA A 176 -20.89 19.94 12.79
C ALA A 176 -20.93 21.13 11.83
N ASN A 177 -20.11 22.16 12.06
CA ASN A 177 -20.05 23.38 11.26
C ASN A 177 -18.63 23.57 10.73
N ILE A 178 -18.45 23.43 9.43
CA ILE A 178 -17.16 23.54 8.76
C ILE A 178 -17.20 24.72 7.82
N SER A 179 -16.21 25.64 7.99
CA SER A 179 -15.99 26.76 7.08
C SER A 179 -14.99 26.37 6.00
N SER A 180 -15.22 26.81 4.77
CA SER A 180 -14.25 26.68 3.67
C SER A 180 -12.99 27.54 3.86
N GLU A 181 -13.00 28.50 4.78
CA GLU A 181 -11.95 29.50 4.96
C GLU A 181 -10.97 29.17 6.09
N LYS A 182 -11.30 28.18 6.92
CA LYS A 182 -10.55 27.87 8.16
C LYS A 182 -10.22 26.40 8.25
N ASP A 183 -9.09 26.13 8.88
CA ASP A 183 -8.72 24.77 9.26
C ASP A 183 -9.73 24.22 10.26
N PHE A 184 -9.94 22.91 10.23
CA PHE A 184 -10.72 22.20 11.21
C PHE A 184 -10.07 20.85 11.52
N GLU A 185 -10.47 20.27 12.64
CA GLU A 185 -9.90 19.02 13.13
C GLU A 185 -10.88 17.85 12.97
N ILE A 186 -10.38 16.72 12.52
CA ILE A 186 -11.05 15.42 12.55
C ILE A 186 -10.26 14.53 13.51
N SER A 187 -10.95 13.80 14.40
CA SER A 187 -10.28 12.89 15.31
C SER A 187 -10.93 11.51 15.34
N VAL A 188 -10.12 10.52 15.71
CA VAL A 188 -10.54 9.12 15.83
C VAL A 188 -9.80 8.45 16.98
N ASP A 189 -10.46 7.57 17.71
CA ASP A 189 -9.82 6.74 18.72
C ASP A 189 -9.33 5.43 18.10
N ILE A 190 -8.09 5.06 18.44
CA ILE A 190 -7.46 3.82 17.99
C ILE A 190 -7.06 3.02 19.23
N THR A 191 -7.55 1.80 19.31
CA THR A 191 -7.28 0.87 20.41
C THR A 191 -6.49 -0.33 19.90
N ASN A 192 -5.39 -0.65 20.55
CA ASN A 192 -4.70 -1.93 20.36
C ASN A 192 -5.49 -3.04 21.07
N THR A 193 -6.17 -3.88 20.30
CA THR A 193 -7.03 -4.97 20.80
C THR A 193 -6.35 -6.33 20.76
N GLY A 194 -5.10 -6.40 20.34
CA GLY A 194 -4.33 -7.65 20.29
C GLY A 194 -3.50 -7.89 21.54
N ASP A 195 -2.55 -8.82 21.43
CA ASP A 195 -1.82 -9.36 22.58
C ASP A 195 -0.41 -8.81 22.78
N ARG A 196 0.07 -7.94 21.91
CA ARG A 196 1.40 -7.32 21.98
C ARG A 196 1.32 -5.83 21.66
N ASP A 197 2.33 -5.10 22.09
CA ASP A 197 2.54 -3.72 21.72
C ASP A 197 2.80 -3.61 20.21
N GLY A 198 2.46 -2.49 19.61
CA GLY A 198 2.71 -2.28 18.19
C GLY A 198 2.44 -0.85 17.76
N ASP A 199 2.95 -0.55 16.57
CA ASP A 199 2.69 0.72 15.91
C ASP A 199 1.56 0.54 14.92
N GLU A 200 0.69 1.54 14.86
CA GLU A 200 -0.34 1.69 13.83
C GLU A 200 -0.06 2.92 12.98
N VAL A 201 -0.34 2.85 11.69
CA VAL A 201 -0.36 4.00 10.80
C VAL A 201 -1.80 4.32 10.46
N ALA A 202 -2.33 5.35 11.11
CA ALA A 202 -3.65 5.86 10.82
C ALA A 202 -3.61 6.75 9.58
N GLU A 203 -4.42 6.44 8.59
CA GLU A 203 -4.51 7.16 7.32
C GLU A 203 -5.89 7.82 7.20
N LEU A 204 -5.92 9.14 6.93
CA LEU A 204 -7.14 9.89 6.67
C LEU A 204 -7.28 10.15 5.18
N TYR A 205 -8.43 9.76 4.64
CA TYR A 205 -8.79 9.95 3.24
C TYR A 205 -10.01 10.84 3.10
N LEU A 206 -9.97 11.72 2.09
CA LEU A 206 -11.11 12.53 1.68
C LEU A 206 -11.59 12.15 0.28
N LYS A 207 -12.90 12.24 0.09
CA LYS A 207 -13.57 12.13 -1.19
C LYS A 207 -14.50 13.33 -1.34
N ASP A 208 -14.28 14.13 -2.39
CA ASP A 208 -15.27 15.07 -2.86
C ASP A 208 -16.34 14.31 -3.64
N GLU A 209 -17.59 14.35 -3.18
CA GLU A 209 -18.66 13.52 -3.74
C GLU A 209 -19.17 14.03 -5.09
N LYS A 210 -19.03 15.35 -5.35
CA LYS A 210 -19.50 15.96 -6.58
C LYS A 210 -18.72 17.23 -6.91
N ALA A 211 -17.60 17.09 -7.56
CA ALA A 211 -16.76 18.18 -8.03
C ALA A 211 -17.14 18.65 -9.45
N SER A 212 -16.81 19.89 -9.79
CA SER A 212 -16.99 20.47 -11.13
C SER A 212 -16.01 19.93 -12.16
N THR A 213 -14.84 19.42 -11.71
CA THR A 213 -13.79 18.84 -12.55
C THR A 213 -13.46 17.44 -12.09
N PRO A 214 -12.81 16.58 -12.93
CA PRO A 214 -12.41 15.24 -12.53
C PRO A 214 -11.54 15.26 -11.26
N ARG A 215 -11.91 14.44 -10.28
CA ARG A 215 -11.23 14.30 -8.98
C ARG A 215 -10.84 12.87 -8.71
N PRO A 216 -9.86 12.63 -7.84
CA PRO A 216 -9.60 11.30 -7.29
C PRO A 216 -10.85 10.66 -6.71
N ILE A 217 -10.99 9.35 -6.87
CA ILE A 217 -12.04 8.56 -6.18
C ILE A 217 -11.92 8.74 -4.67
N VAL A 218 -10.66 8.82 -4.19
CA VAL A 218 -10.30 9.09 -2.81
C VAL A 218 -8.87 9.63 -2.77
N GLN A 219 -8.56 10.51 -1.82
CA GLN A 219 -7.23 11.10 -1.67
C GLN A 219 -6.78 11.05 -0.22
N LEU A 220 -5.56 10.53 0.01
CA LEU A 220 -4.90 10.59 1.31
C LEU A 220 -4.58 12.05 1.65
N GLU A 221 -5.09 12.53 2.77
CA GLU A 221 -4.91 13.91 3.22
C GLU A 221 -4.19 14.02 4.57
N GLY A 222 -3.97 12.90 5.22
CA GLY A 222 -3.19 12.84 6.45
C GLY A 222 -2.83 11.43 6.85
N PHE A 223 -1.70 11.28 7.51
CA PHE A 223 -1.35 10.02 8.17
C PHE A 223 -0.56 10.31 9.45
N GLU A 224 -0.70 9.41 10.42
CA GLU A 224 0.01 9.49 11.70
C GLU A 224 0.43 8.08 12.13
N ARG A 225 1.71 7.91 12.47
CA ARG A 225 2.21 6.68 13.06
C ARG A 225 2.24 6.82 14.57
N ILE A 226 1.53 5.93 15.27
CA ILE A 226 1.42 5.94 16.72
C ILE A 226 1.83 4.59 17.30
N HIS A 227 2.51 4.62 18.44
CA HIS A 227 2.77 3.43 19.24
C HIS A 227 1.63 3.22 20.25
N LEU A 228 1.13 1.99 20.34
CA LEU A 228 0.08 1.59 21.28
C LEU A 228 0.50 0.33 22.04
N LYS A 229 0.52 0.43 23.36
CA LYS A 229 0.66 -0.75 24.22
C LYS A 229 -0.57 -1.65 24.08
N LYS A 230 -0.44 -2.93 24.43
CA LYS A 230 -1.58 -3.84 24.52
C LYS A 230 -2.70 -3.22 25.39
N GLY A 231 -3.91 -3.14 24.82
CA GLY A 231 -5.09 -2.56 25.47
C GLY A 231 -5.12 -1.03 25.52
N GLU A 232 -4.09 -0.35 25.04
CA GLU A 232 -4.06 1.12 25.04
C GLU A 232 -4.96 1.70 23.95
N THR A 233 -5.59 2.83 24.27
CA THR A 233 -6.35 3.66 23.32
C THR A 233 -5.71 5.03 23.24
N LYS A 234 -5.51 5.54 22.02
CA LYS A 234 -5.09 6.93 21.76
C LYS A 234 -6.03 7.60 20.78
N THR A 235 -6.27 8.89 20.97
CA THR A 235 -6.97 9.72 20.02
C THR A 235 -5.97 10.34 19.05
N VAL A 236 -6.13 10.06 17.77
CA VAL A 236 -5.39 10.70 16.67
C VAL A 236 -6.19 11.84 16.11
N ARG A 237 -5.52 12.96 15.77
CA ARG A 237 -6.11 14.20 15.29
C ARG A 237 -5.48 14.60 13.97
N PHE A 238 -6.32 14.96 13.01
CA PHE A 238 -5.90 15.43 11.70
C PHE A 238 -6.45 16.82 11.47
N THR A 239 -5.56 17.77 11.20
CA THR A 239 -5.95 19.12 10.77
C THR A 239 -6.19 19.12 9.27
N ILE A 240 -7.38 19.51 8.85
CA ILE A 240 -7.76 19.67 7.45
C ILE A 240 -7.80 21.13 7.11
N THR A 241 -7.03 21.51 6.12
CA THR A 241 -6.93 22.88 5.61
C THR A 241 -7.85 23.11 4.41
N PRO A 242 -8.21 24.36 4.08
CA PRO A 242 -8.94 24.67 2.84
C PRO A 242 -8.25 24.16 1.58
N ARG A 243 -6.90 24.13 1.56
CA ARG A 243 -6.14 23.62 0.43
C ARG A 243 -6.40 22.14 0.12
N GLN A 244 -6.57 21.31 1.15
CA GLN A 244 -6.86 19.88 1.02
C GLN A 244 -8.28 19.63 0.48
N LEU A 245 -9.20 20.57 0.69
CA LEU A 245 -10.57 20.52 0.16
C LEU A 245 -10.68 21.07 -1.28
N SER A 246 -9.64 21.76 -1.75
CA SER A 246 -9.68 22.50 -3.00
C SER A 246 -9.45 21.63 -4.23
N LEU A 247 -9.91 22.11 -5.37
CA LEU A 247 -9.62 21.60 -6.71
C LEU A 247 -9.03 22.71 -7.60
N ILE A 248 -8.50 22.33 -8.75
CA ILE A 248 -8.19 23.25 -9.84
C ILE A 248 -9.37 23.20 -10.82
N ASN A 249 -9.99 24.35 -11.07
CA ASN A 249 -11.11 24.46 -12.00
C ASN A 249 -10.65 24.65 -13.46
N ASP A 250 -11.58 24.70 -14.40
CA ASP A 250 -11.29 24.90 -15.84
C ASP A 250 -10.66 26.27 -16.20
N LYS A 251 -10.49 27.15 -15.21
CA LYS A 251 -9.81 28.44 -15.35
C LYS A 251 -8.43 28.46 -14.69
N ASP A 252 -7.89 27.28 -14.38
CA ASP A 252 -6.61 27.12 -13.66
C ASP A 252 -6.58 27.81 -12.26
N GLN A 253 -7.75 27.95 -11.65
CA GLN A 253 -7.89 28.57 -10.34
C GLN A 253 -8.06 27.49 -9.28
N ARG A 254 -7.38 27.65 -8.15
CA ARG A 254 -7.59 26.80 -6.96
C ARG A 254 -8.82 27.27 -6.21
N VAL A 255 -9.82 26.38 -6.09
CA VAL A 255 -11.10 26.73 -5.49
C VAL A 255 -11.60 25.63 -4.55
N VAL A 256 -12.19 26.03 -3.41
CA VAL A 256 -12.99 25.14 -2.56
C VAL A 256 -14.44 25.31 -2.99
N GLU A 257 -15.04 24.24 -3.49
CA GLU A 257 -16.44 24.25 -3.90
C GLU A 257 -17.36 23.84 -2.74
N PRO A 258 -18.55 24.43 -2.63
CA PRO A 258 -19.57 23.92 -1.71
C PRO A 258 -20.03 22.55 -2.18
N GLY A 259 -20.12 21.61 -1.25
CA GLY A 259 -20.47 20.23 -1.58
C GLY A 259 -20.39 19.30 -0.38
N TRP A 260 -20.69 18.04 -0.60
CA TRP A 260 -20.51 16.98 0.37
C TRP A 260 -19.15 16.32 0.19
N PHE A 261 -18.51 16.06 1.32
CA PHE A 261 -17.28 15.30 1.42
C PHE A 261 -17.51 14.06 2.27
N THR A 262 -16.94 12.94 1.83
CA THR A 262 -16.79 11.75 2.67
C THR A 262 -15.37 11.72 3.23
N VAL A 263 -15.25 11.50 4.52
CA VAL A 263 -13.99 11.21 5.19
C VAL A 263 -13.96 9.74 5.61
N SER A 264 -12.79 9.11 5.48
CA SER A 264 -12.53 7.77 5.98
C SER A 264 -11.21 7.75 6.72
N VAL A 265 -11.16 7.12 7.90
CA VAL A 265 -9.93 6.95 8.68
C VAL A 265 -9.75 5.47 9.00
N GLY A 266 -8.57 4.95 8.72
CA GLY A 266 -8.23 3.54 8.95
C GLY A 266 -6.76 3.25 8.72
N GLY A 267 -6.37 1.99 8.76
CA GLY A 267 -4.98 1.54 8.54
C GLY A 267 -4.64 1.24 7.08
N LYS A 268 -5.51 1.58 6.16
CA LYS A 268 -5.36 1.40 4.70
C LYS A 268 -6.38 2.24 3.93
N GLN A 269 -6.20 2.36 2.62
CA GLN A 269 -7.21 2.90 1.71
C GLN A 269 -8.61 2.29 1.97
N PRO A 270 -9.69 3.09 1.99
CA PRO A 270 -11.05 2.56 2.16
C PRO A 270 -11.43 1.66 0.98
N ASP A 271 -11.80 0.43 1.30
CA ASP A 271 -12.19 -0.63 0.36
C ASP A 271 -13.63 -1.13 0.57
N GLY A 272 -14.41 -0.43 1.37
CA GLY A 272 -15.77 -0.81 1.77
C GLY A 272 -15.81 -1.81 2.93
N SER A 273 -14.68 -2.25 3.47
CA SER A 273 -14.62 -3.04 4.70
C SER A 273 -15.03 -2.21 5.93
N LYS A 274 -15.34 -2.90 7.03
CA LYS A 274 -15.68 -2.26 8.31
C LYS A 274 -14.45 -1.83 9.13
N ASP A 275 -13.25 -2.00 8.57
CA ASP A 275 -12.01 -1.71 9.28
C ASP A 275 -11.77 -0.19 9.40
N ASN A 276 -12.32 0.58 8.47
CA ASN A 276 -12.24 2.04 8.47
C ASN A 276 -13.48 2.66 9.13
N GLN A 277 -13.27 3.75 9.88
CA GLN A 277 -14.37 4.64 10.30
C GLN A 277 -14.64 5.62 9.18
N SER A 278 -15.92 5.88 8.87
CA SER A 278 -16.29 6.82 7.81
C SER A 278 -17.42 7.73 8.26
N GLY A 279 -17.40 8.97 7.76
CA GLY A 279 -18.43 9.96 8.01
C GLY A 279 -18.50 10.96 6.85
N ARG A 280 -19.46 11.89 6.95
CA ARG A 280 -19.71 12.92 5.93
C ARG A 280 -19.75 14.28 6.56
N PHE A 281 -19.30 15.28 5.83
CA PHE A 281 -19.50 16.69 6.17
C PHE A 281 -19.83 17.50 4.93
N LYS A 282 -20.36 18.69 5.14
CA LYS A 282 -20.76 19.58 4.05
C LYS A 282 -20.07 20.92 4.16
N ILE A 283 -19.47 21.35 3.06
CA ILE A 283 -19.04 22.73 2.88
C ILE A 283 -20.23 23.50 2.30
N SER A 284 -20.63 24.59 2.97
CA SER A 284 -21.75 25.42 2.57
C SER A 284 -21.25 26.81 2.12
N GLY A 285 -22.07 27.53 1.34
CA GLY A 285 -21.79 28.89 0.91
C GLY A 285 -21.46 29.01 -0.56
N LYS A 286 -20.64 30.03 -0.92
CA LYS A 286 -20.14 30.24 -2.27
C LYS A 286 -18.77 29.58 -2.43
N PRO A 287 -18.36 29.26 -3.67
CA PRO A 287 -16.98 28.83 -3.92
C PRO A 287 -15.97 29.83 -3.37
N LEU A 288 -14.95 29.31 -2.68
CA LEU A 288 -13.83 30.10 -2.14
C LEU A 288 -12.64 29.97 -3.08
N LEU A 289 -12.21 31.08 -3.63
CA LEU A 289 -10.97 31.16 -4.41
C LEU A 289 -9.79 31.22 -3.42
N LEU A 290 -8.88 30.28 -3.52
CA LEU A 290 -7.62 30.31 -2.77
C LEU A 290 -6.55 31.02 -3.60
N GLU A 291 -5.78 31.91 -3.00
CA GLU A 291 -4.64 32.52 -3.65
C GLU A 291 -3.61 31.45 -4.09
N LYS A 292 -2.87 31.76 -5.15
CA LYS A 292 -1.90 30.83 -5.77
C LYS A 292 -0.80 30.39 -4.83
#